data_240d952e07cb983a284e09a5fb954f2c
#
_entry.id   240d952e07cb983a284e09a5fb954f2c
#
_cell.length_a   1.000
_cell.length_b   1.000
_cell.length_c   1.000
_cell.angle_alpha   90.00
_cell.angle_beta   90.00
_cell.angle_gamma   90.00
#
_symmetry.space_group_name_H-M   'P 1'
#
loop_
_entity.id
_entity.type
_entity.pdbx_description
1 polymer ?
#
loop_
_entity_poly.entity_id
_entity_poly.type
_entity_poly.pdbx_seq_one_letter_code
_entity_poly.pdbx_strand_id
1 'polypeptide(L)'
;MDQFTDHQQISKRRPNYLVWFLLFSFLVFASLTAYLAFSLVQNAVSSSGEISPKPDFREPISTQVQEVLMDVSAPLYEGVGPPPHPWDGMSQVTLLLLGVDDQDWEAINGPSRADTLILATIDPQGKTAGMLSIPRDLWVNIPGYGYNKINQAYWLGEINQEPEGGAGLAIDTVEELFGIQIPYFVLIDFNSFIHVIDEIGGVKIDIPEKIRVDTYHDRKTHILQPGLQTLPGDIALAYVRNRETVGSDFDRAKRQQQVIMGVQERLISFDMLPDLIEKAPVLYNEITSGVKTNLTLQQAVQLSWLTTQIPRENVQQLFIGPEQVINAISFEGMAILQPIPEEILGLRDAL
;
A
#
# COMPACT_ATOMS: atom_id res chain seq x y z
N MET A 1 -11.52 -41.03 70.18
CA MET A 1 -10.27 -40.41 70.62
C MET A 1 -9.16 -40.88 69.71
N ASP A 2 -8.90 -40.26 68.62
CA ASP A 2 -7.68 -40.47 67.87
C ASP A 2 -7.48 -39.25 66.99
N GLN A 3 -6.33 -38.63 67.19
CA GLN A 3 -5.91 -37.40 66.50
C GLN A 3 -5.33 -37.77 65.14
N PHE A 4 -5.87 -37.20 64.04
CA PHE A 4 -5.23 -37.19 62.74
C PHE A 4 -4.32 -35.97 62.64
N THR A 5 -3.04 -36.21 62.64
CA THR A 5 -1.99 -35.24 62.26
C THR A 5 -1.81 -35.29 60.76
N ASP A 6 -2.18 -34.21 60.13
CA ASP A 6 -1.99 -33.99 58.69
C ASP A 6 -0.55 -33.49 58.43
N HIS A 7 0.26 -34.32 57.82
CA HIS A 7 1.60 -33.95 57.33
C HIS A 7 1.50 -33.41 55.90
N GLN A 8 1.43 -32.10 55.74
CA GLN A 8 1.66 -31.45 54.46
C GLN A 8 3.10 -31.68 53.99
N GLN A 9 3.28 -32.53 52.98
CA GLN A 9 4.53 -32.65 52.24
C GLN A 9 4.67 -31.45 51.28
N ILE A 10 5.55 -30.53 51.57
CA ILE A 10 6.00 -29.46 50.71
C ILE A 10 6.87 -30.08 49.60
N SER A 11 6.33 -30.27 48.41
CA SER A 11 7.05 -30.71 47.23
C SER A 11 8.03 -29.61 46.80
N LYS A 12 9.32 -29.79 47.02
CA LYS A 12 10.39 -28.95 46.46
C LYS A 12 10.38 -29.11 44.91
N ARG A 13 9.82 -28.13 44.20
CA ARG A 13 9.96 -28.03 42.72
C ARG A 13 11.47 -27.89 42.40
N ARG A 14 12.02 -28.85 41.69
CA ARG A 14 13.38 -28.79 41.14
C ARG A 14 13.45 -27.66 40.14
N PRO A 15 14.47 -26.80 40.11
CA PRO A 15 14.60 -25.76 39.13
C PRO A 15 14.76 -26.38 37.74
N ASN A 16 13.99 -25.88 36.78
CA ASN A 16 13.98 -26.40 35.40
C ASN A 16 15.21 -25.85 34.69
N TYR A 17 16.37 -26.51 34.84
CA TYR A 17 17.64 -26.10 34.21
C TYR A 17 17.55 -25.95 32.70
N LEU A 18 16.61 -26.66 32.05
CA LEU A 18 16.36 -26.53 30.64
C LEU A 18 15.83 -25.11 30.28
N VAL A 19 14.92 -24.55 31.08
CA VAL A 19 14.38 -23.20 30.85
C VAL A 19 15.47 -22.16 31.02
N TRP A 20 16.33 -22.30 32.05
CA TRP A 20 17.47 -21.41 32.27
C TRP A 20 18.51 -21.50 31.15
N PHE A 21 18.75 -22.69 30.61
CA PHE A 21 19.64 -22.91 29.47
C PHE A 21 19.09 -22.26 28.18
N LEU A 22 17.80 -22.39 27.93
CA LEU A 22 17.14 -21.76 26.78
C LEU A 22 17.15 -20.21 26.89
N LEU A 23 16.87 -19.66 28.07
CA LEU A 23 16.95 -18.22 28.29
C LEU A 23 18.38 -17.68 28.11
N PHE A 24 19.37 -18.41 28.59
CA PHE A 24 20.79 -18.03 28.45
C PHE A 24 21.23 -18.12 26.98
N SER A 25 20.83 -19.16 26.24
CA SER A 25 21.09 -19.34 24.82
C SER A 25 20.45 -18.21 24.01
N PHE A 26 19.20 -17.83 24.30
CA PHE A 26 18.50 -16.70 23.69
C PHE A 26 19.21 -15.36 23.93
N LEU A 27 19.66 -15.10 25.17
CA LEU A 27 20.40 -13.88 25.51
C LEU A 27 21.74 -13.79 24.76
N VAL A 28 22.47 -14.89 24.66
CA VAL A 28 23.73 -14.95 23.90
C VAL A 28 23.48 -14.71 22.41
N PHE A 29 22.44 -15.31 21.83
CA PHE A 29 22.09 -15.12 20.42
C PHE A 29 21.64 -13.69 20.13
N ALA A 30 20.80 -13.10 20.99
CA ALA A 30 20.36 -11.71 20.87
C ALA A 30 21.54 -10.72 20.99
N SER A 31 22.50 -10.99 21.87
CA SER A 31 23.71 -10.17 22.02
C SER A 31 24.63 -10.28 20.79
N LEU A 32 24.73 -11.47 20.20
CA LEU A 32 25.56 -11.69 19.01
C LEU A 32 24.95 -11.00 17.78
N THR A 33 23.62 -11.07 17.60
CA THR A 33 22.93 -10.38 16.51
C THR A 33 23.01 -8.86 16.64
N ALA A 34 22.88 -8.31 17.86
CA ALA A 34 23.05 -6.88 18.12
C ALA A 34 24.50 -6.44 17.85
N TYR A 35 25.50 -7.24 18.21
CA TYR A 35 26.92 -6.97 17.92
C TYR A 35 27.21 -6.99 16.42
N LEU A 36 26.68 -7.97 15.68
CA LEU A 36 26.83 -8.04 14.23
C LEU A 36 26.18 -6.86 13.51
N ALA A 37 24.98 -6.47 13.93
CA ALA A 37 24.30 -5.28 13.39
C ALA A 37 25.11 -4.00 13.67
N PHE A 38 25.64 -3.85 14.89
CA PHE A 38 26.49 -2.72 15.27
C PHE A 38 27.80 -2.68 14.46
N SER A 39 28.46 -3.82 14.26
CA SER A 39 29.70 -3.90 13.49
C SER A 39 29.50 -3.59 12.00
N LEU A 40 28.35 -4.01 11.42
CA LEU A 40 27.98 -3.67 10.05
C LEU A 40 27.76 -2.16 9.89
N VAL A 41 27.07 -1.52 10.83
CA VAL A 41 26.87 -0.06 10.83
C VAL A 41 28.20 0.67 10.99
N GLN A 42 29.09 0.24 11.90
CA GLN A 42 30.41 0.85 12.05
C GLN A 42 31.28 0.73 10.78
N ASN A 43 31.28 -0.44 10.14
CA ASN A 43 32.03 -0.63 8.88
C ASN A 43 31.49 0.23 7.74
N ALA A 44 30.16 0.41 7.66
CA ALA A 44 29.55 1.31 6.66
C ALA A 44 29.90 2.78 6.90
N VAL A 45 29.99 3.21 8.15
CA VAL A 45 30.38 4.61 8.50
C VAL A 45 31.87 4.86 8.31
N SER A 46 32.72 3.85 8.51
CA SER A 46 34.18 3.98 8.39
C SER A 46 34.70 4.00 6.94
N SER A 47 33.87 3.57 5.96
CA SER A 47 34.25 3.56 4.54
C SER A 47 33.99 4.88 3.78
N SER A 48 33.50 5.91 4.46
CA SER A 48 33.13 7.20 3.85
C SER A 48 34.25 8.26 3.82
N GLY A 49 35.50 7.87 3.90
CA GLY A 49 36.60 8.84 3.87
C GLY A 49 37.88 8.30 3.28
N GLU A 50 38.04 8.39 1.96
CA GLU A 50 39.32 8.74 1.33
C GLU A 50 39.18 8.82 -0.21
N ILE A 51 39.47 10.01 -0.74
CA ILE A 51 39.58 10.31 -2.17
C ILE A 51 41.03 10.08 -2.58
N SER A 52 41.30 9.25 -3.61
CA SER A 52 42.36 9.37 -4.62
C SER A 52 42.88 8.04 -5.15
N PRO A 53 43.59 7.98 -6.28
CA PRO A 53 43.23 8.27 -7.66
C PRO A 53 43.26 6.99 -8.54
N LYS A 54 42.80 7.09 -9.81
CA LYS A 54 42.83 6.04 -10.82
C LYS A 54 44.19 5.37 -10.99
N PRO A 55 44.17 4.05 -11.27
CA PRO A 55 44.92 3.52 -12.40
C PRO A 55 44.17 2.51 -13.29
N ASP A 56 44.57 2.54 -14.45
CA ASP A 56 44.60 1.85 -15.72
C ASP A 56 44.23 0.34 -15.79
N PHE A 57 43.69 -0.04 -16.94
CA PHE A 57 43.12 -1.27 -17.41
C PHE A 57 44.04 -2.52 -17.38
N ARG A 58 43.46 -3.72 -17.08
CA ARG A 58 43.37 -4.98 -17.87
C ARG A 58 43.08 -6.20 -16.99
N GLU A 59 41.86 -6.75 -17.15
CA GLU A 59 41.38 -8.15 -17.21
C GLU A 59 41.96 -9.26 -16.27
N PRO A 60 41.19 -10.30 -15.89
CA PRO A 60 40.09 -10.98 -16.57
C PRO A 60 38.86 -11.31 -15.69
N ILE A 61 37.79 -11.69 -16.36
CA ILE A 61 36.47 -12.11 -15.88
C ILE A 61 36.58 -13.24 -14.84
N SER A 62 36.26 -12.92 -13.62
CA SER A 62 35.91 -13.88 -12.57
C SER A 62 34.40 -13.76 -12.33
N THR A 63 33.68 -14.84 -12.53
CA THR A 63 32.26 -15.00 -12.23
C THR A 63 32.07 -14.87 -10.70
N GLN A 64 32.05 -13.66 -10.21
CA GLN A 64 31.57 -13.38 -8.86
C GLN A 64 30.06 -13.24 -8.96
N VAL A 65 29.35 -14.05 -8.18
CA VAL A 65 27.97 -13.82 -7.80
C VAL A 65 27.94 -12.41 -7.20
N GLN A 66 27.48 -11.47 -8.01
CA GLN A 66 27.27 -10.09 -7.58
C GLN A 66 26.11 -10.17 -6.60
N GLU A 67 26.40 -10.13 -5.30
CA GLU A 67 25.41 -9.75 -4.29
C GLU A 67 24.86 -8.42 -4.78
N VAL A 68 23.63 -8.45 -5.29
CA VAL A 68 22.87 -7.24 -5.59
C VAL A 68 22.59 -6.60 -4.25
N LEU A 69 23.48 -5.74 -3.81
CA LEU A 69 23.18 -4.74 -2.78
C LEU A 69 22.06 -3.90 -3.37
N MET A 70 20.82 -4.17 -2.95
CA MET A 70 19.68 -3.36 -3.32
C MET A 70 20.02 -1.93 -2.95
N ASP A 71 20.10 -1.05 -3.94
CA ASP A 71 20.19 0.37 -3.69
C ASP A 71 18.88 0.83 -3.08
N VAL A 72 18.85 0.93 -1.75
CA VAL A 72 17.65 1.34 -0.99
C VAL A 72 17.22 2.79 -1.31
N SER A 73 18.05 3.54 -2.04
CA SER A 73 17.76 4.89 -2.50
C SER A 73 17.13 4.94 -3.90
N ALA A 74 17.18 3.82 -4.65
CA ALA A 74 16.57 3.75 -5.96
C ALA A 74 15.04 3.59 -5.87
N PRO A 75 14.26 4.17 -6.79
CA PRO A 75 12.84 3.94 -6.89
C PRO A 75 12.53 2.45 -7.11
N LEU A 76 11.44 1.94 -6.52
CA LEU A 76 10.99 0.55 -6.69
C LEU A 76 10.52 0.25 -8.12
N TYR A 77 10.28 1.27 -8.90
CA TYR A 77 9.92 1.19 -10.31
C TYR A 77 10.73 2.23 -11.09
N GLU A 78 11.51 1.78 -12.08
CA GLU A 78 12.19 2.67 -13.02
C GLU A 78 11.16 3.18 -14.04
N GLY A 79 10.26 4.03 -13.60
CA GLY A 79 9.36 4.80 -14.44
C GLY A 79 10.12 5.93 -15.13
N VAL A 80 9.63 6.34 -16.29
CA VAL A 80 10.22 7.43 -17.06
C VAL A 80 9.75 8.74 -16.43
N GLY A 81 10.61 9.39 -15.68
CA GLY A 81 10.39 10.71 -15.08
C GLY A 81 11.56 11.09 -14.16
N PRO A 82 11.76 12.37 -13.86
CA PRO A 82 12.74 12.73 -12.86
C PRO A 82 12.32 12.12 -11.52
N PRO A 83 13.26 11.51 -10.77
CA PRO A 83 12.93 10.98 -9.46
C PRO A 83 12.37 12.11 -8.58
N PRO A 84 11.31 11.86 -7.81
CA PRO A 84 10.79 12.85 -6.88
C PRO A 84 11.88 13.24 -5.88
N HIS A 85 11.81 14.47 -5.38
CA HIS A 85 12.73 14.89 -4.33
C HIS A 85 12.66 13.93 -3.15
N PRO A 86 13.80 13.50 -2.58
CA PRO A 86 13.81 12.63 -1.43
C PRO A 86 12.93 13.23 -0.31
N TRP A 87 11.98 12.45 0.21
CA TRP A 87 11.18 12.89 1.34
C TRP A 87 12.06 13.04 2.57
N ASP A 88 11.93 14.16 3.26
CA ASP A 88 12.71 14.53 4.44
C ASP A 88 12.27 13.81 5.74
N GLY A 89 11.21 13.00 5.67
CA GLY A 89 10.65 12.29 6.83
C GLY A 89 9.80 13.19 7.75
N MET A 90 9.64 14.48 7.45
CA MET A 90 8.96 15.45 8.32
C MET A 90 7.86 16.25 7.63
N SER A 91 7.97 16.48 6.33
CA SER A 91 6.96 17.18 5.56
C SER A 91 5.76 16.29 5.25
N GLN A 92 4.61 16.92 5.03
CA GLN A 92 3.40 16.23 4.57
C GLN A 92 3.67 15.51 3.26
N VAL A 93 3.19 14.27 3.17
CA VAL A 93 3.29 13.43 1.97
C VAL A 93 1.93 13.36 1.30
N THR A 94 1.91 13.63 -0.01
CA THR A 94 0.73 13.41 -0.85
C THR A 94 1.05 12.33 -1.87
N LEU A 95 0.16 11.36 -2.03
CA LEU A 95 0.31 10.26 -2.97
C LEU A 95 -1.01 9.88 -3.63
N LEU A 96 -0.94 9.39 -4.85
CA LEU A 96 -2.09 8.86 -5.59
C LEU A 96 -2.05 7.33 -5.59
N LEU A 97 -3.10 6.71 -5.03
CA LEU A 97 -3.31 5.27 -5.08
C LEU A 97 -4.15 4.94 -6.32
N LEU A 98 -3.65 4.05 -7.16
CA LEU A 98 -4.30 3.59 -8.39
C LEU A 98 -4.52 2.08 -8.32
N GLY A 99 -5.73 1.64 -8.62
CA GLY A 99 -6.07 0.22 -8.76
C GLY A 99 -6.49 -0.09 -10.19
N VAL A 100 -5.83 -1.09 -10.81
CA VAL A 100 -6.07 -1.48 -12.20
C VAL A 100 -6.44 -2.96 -12.31
N ASP A 101 -7.20 -3.32 -13.34
CA ASP A 101 -7.54 -4.71 -13.69
C ASP A 101 -6.61 -5.18 -14.82
N ASP A 102 -5.57 -5.94 -14.49
CA ASP A 102 -4.50 -6.29 -15.43
C ASP A 102 -4.72 -7.62 -16.17
N GLN A 103 -5.88 -8.28 -16.02
CA GLN A 103 -6.11 -9.57 -16.69
C GLN A 103 -6.23 -9.51 -18.23
N ASP A 104 -6.52 -8.35 -18.80
CA ASP A 104 -6.72 -8.20 -20.24
C ASP A 104 -5.56 -7.48 -20.95
N TRP A 105 -4.44 -7.24 -20.26
CA TRP A 105 -3.32 -6.46 -20.77
C TRP A 105 -2.77 -6.98 -22.11
N GLU A 106 -2.67 -8.28 -22.29
CA GLU A 106 -2.02 -8.84 -23.50
C GLU A 106 -3.00 -9.18 -24.62
N ALA A 107 -4.29 -9.21 -24.37
CA ALA A 107 -5.06 -10.07 -25.23
C ALA A 107 -5.92 -9.40 -26.29
N ILE A 108 -6.35 -8.18 -26.34
CA ILE A 108 -7.20 -7.73 -27.48
C ILE A 108 -7.67 -6.25 -27.37
N ASN A 109 -7.74 -5.66 -26.16
CA ASN A 109 -8.43 -4.38 -25.94
C ASN A 109 -7.54 -3.20 -25.49
N GLY A 110 -6.21 -3.35 -25.49
CA GLY A 110 -5.27 -2.34 -25.01
C GLY A 110 -5.15 -2.30 -23.49
N PRO A 111 -4.44 -1.30 -22.94
CA PRO A 111 -4.18 -1.16 -21.51
C PRO A 111 -5.45 -1.07 -20.67
N SER A 112 -5.35 -1.47 -19.39
CA SER A 112 -6.43 -1.35 -18.42
C SER A 112 -6.73 0.12 -18.05
N ARG A 113 -7.87 0.34 -17.39
CA ARG A 113 -8.22 1.63 -16.80
C ARG A 113 -7.99 1.61 -15.30
N ALA A 114 -7.68 2.75 -14.72
CA ALA A 114 -7.64 2.89 -13.27
C ALA A 114 -9.07 3.02 -12.73
N ASP A 115 -9.62 1.93 -12.24
CA ASP A 115 -10.99 1.90 -11.68
C ASP A 115 -11.04 2.31 -10.19
N THR A 116 -9.88 2.43 -9.55
CA THR A 116 -9.71 2.99 -8.20
C THR A 116 -8.73 4.15 -8.27
N LEU A 117 -9.16 5.31 -7.78
CA LEU A 117 -8.33 6.49 -7.60
C LEU A 117 -8.59 7.04 -6.19
N ILE A 118 -7.55 7.06 -5.35
CA ILE A 118 -7.62 7.61 -3.99
C ILE A 118 -6.42 8.53 -3.81
N LEU A 119 -6.70 9.81 -3.56
CA LEU A 119 -5.70 10.77 -3.14
C LEU A 119 -5.51 10.62 -1.64
N ALA A 120 -4.29 10.37 -1.21
CA ALA A 120 -3.96 10.21 0.21
C ALA A 120 -2.93 11.24 0.65
N THR A 121 -3.09 11.75 1.86
CA THR A 121 -2.16 12.66 2.53
C THR A 121 -1.77 12.08 3.89
N ILE A 122 -0.52 12.28 4.28
CA ILE A 122 0.01 11.85 5.57
C ILE A 122 0.81 13.00 6.15
N ASP A 123 0.43 13.49 7.32
CA ASP A 123 1.20 14.48 8.09
C ASP A 123 1.94 13.79 9.24
N PRO A 124 3.28 13.67 9.14
CA PRO A 124 4.10 13.04 10.18
C PRO A 124 4.08 13.82 11.50
N GLN A 125 3.99 15.14 11.44
CA GLN A 125 4.07 16.01 12.61
C GLN A 125 2.73 16.03 13.38
N GLY A 126 1.64 16.20 12.65
CA GLY A 126 0.29 16.17 13.21
C GLY A 126 -0.19 14.76 13.57
N LYS A 127 0.48 13.71 13.08
CA LYS A 127 0.02 12.31 13.16
C LYS A 127 -1.42 12.18 12.67
N THR A 128 -1.68 12.77 11.53
CA THR A 128 -2.96 12.72 10.83
C THR A 128 -2.77 12.16 9.43
N ALA A 129 -3.81 11.58 8.89
CA ALA A 129 -3.87 11.18 7.49
C ALA A 129 -5.24 11.47 6.91
N GLY A 130 -5.31 11.68 5.61
CA GLY A 130 -6.54 11.84 4.88
C GLY A 130 -6.57 10.95 3.65
N MET A 131 -7.75 10.49 3.28
CA MET A 131 -8.01 9.76 2.05
C MET A 131 -9.22 10.36 1.35
N LEU A 132 -9.08 10.74 0.09
CA LEU A 132 -10.16 11.23 -0.76
C LEU A 132 -10.37 10.29 -1.93
N SER A 133 -11.48 9.56 -1.95
CA SER A 133 -11.85 8.72 -3.08
C SER A 133 -12.43 9.55 -4.22
N ILE A 134 -11.87 9.36 -5.40
CA ILE A 134 -12.27 10.04 -6.65
C ILE A 134 -13.05 9.05 -7.51
N PRO A 135 -14.32 9.33 -7.86
CA PRO A 135 -15.11 8.43 -8.69
C PRO A 135 -14.56 8.37 -10.10
N ARG A 136 -14.40 7.16 -10.63
CA ARG A 136 -13.80 6.86 -11.94
C ARG A 136 -14.50 7.55 -13.13
N ASP A 137 -15.78 7.84 -13.00
CA ASP A 137 -16.61 8.46 -14.04
C ASP A 137 -16.65 10.01 -13.95
N LEU A 138 -15.78 10.59 -13.07
CA LEU A 138 -15.64 12.04 -12.93
C LEU A 138 -15.15 12.64 -14.24
N TRP A 139 -15.87 13.67 -14.76
CA TRP A 139 -15.61 14.32 -16.03
C TRP A 139 -14.64 15.48 -15.86
N VAL A 140 -13.40 15.29 -16.30
CA VAL A 140 -12.31 16.23 -16.05
C VAL A 140 -11.51 16.49 -17.32
N ASN A 141 -10.75 17.58 -17.35
CA ASN A 141 -9.75 17.77 -18.39
C ASN A 141 -8.55 16.85 -18.13
N ILE A 142 -8.18 16.04 -19.13
CA ILE A 142 -6.95 15.24 -19.13
C ILE A 142 -5.91 16.00 -19.94
N PRO A 143 -4.77 16.40 -19.35
CA PRO A 143 -3.75 17.17 -20.03
C PRO A 143 -3.36 16.56 -21.39
N GLY A 144 -3.43 17.37 -22.45
CA GLY A 144 -3.15 16.92 -23.82
C GLY A 144 -4.28 16.16 -24.53
N TYR A 145 -5.33 15.71 -23.82
CA TYR A 145 -6.40 14.88 -24.39
C TYR A 145 -7.82 15.46 -24.24
N GLY A 146 -7.94 16.59 -23.51
CA GLY A 146 -9.23 17.25 -23.31
C GLY A 146 -10.13 16.53 -22.29
N TYR A 147 -11.42 16.90 -22.29
CA TYR A 147 -12.35 16.39 -21.30
C TYR A 147 -12.71 14.92 -21.53
N ASN A 148 -12.55 14.10 -20.48
CA ASN A 148 -12.91 12.69 -20.46
C ASN A 148 -13.20 12.22 -19.02
N LYS A 149 -13.62 10.95 -18.86
CA LYS A 149 -13.70 10.32 -17.54
C LYS A 149 -12.30 10.17 -16.97
N ILE A 150 -12.11 10.48 -15.69
CA ILE A 150 -10.79 10.50 -15.05
C ILE A 150 -10.06 9.15 -15.13
N ASN A 151 -10.77 8.02 -15.15
CA ASN A 151 -10.17 6.69 -15.28
C ASN A 151 -9.52 6.45 -16.66
N GLN A 152 -9.83 7.27 -17.67
CA GLN A 152 -9.20 7.21 -18.98
C GLN A 152 -7.78 7.77 -18.96
N ALA A 153 -7.42 8.62 -18.00
CA ALA A 153 -6.09 9.19 -17.92
C ALA A 153 -5.00 8.11 -17.90
N TYR A 154 -5.14 7.10 -17.02
CA TYR A 154 -4.20 5.99 -16.99
C TYR A 154 -4.12 5.25 -18.34
N TRP A 155 -5.26 4.91 -18.93
CA TRP A 155 -5.32 4.21 -20.22
C TRP A 155 -4.70 5.02 -21.35
N LEU A 156 -4.98 6.34 -21.41
CA LEU A 156 -4.43 7.24 -22.43
C LEU A 156 -2.91 7.35 -22.32
N GLY A 157 -2.38 7.47 -21.10
CA GLY A 157 -0.95 7.55 -20.88
C GLY A 157 -0.21 6.27 -21.29
N GLU A 158 -0.80 5.10 -21.00
CA GLU A 158 -0.22 3.81 -21.39
C GLU A 158 -0.29 3.59 -22.91
N ILE A 159 -1.45 3.80 -23.55
CA ILE A 159 -1.63 3.50 -24.99
C ILE A 159 -0.83 4.46 -25.88
N ASN A 160 -0.66 5.72 -25.45
CA ASN A 160 0.11 6.71 -26.19
C ASN A 160 1.58 6.74 -25.80
N GLN A 161 2.00 5.86 -24.86
CA GLN A 161 3.39 5.77 -24.37
C GLN A 161 3.91 7.14 -23.89
N GLU A 162 3.08 7.82 -23.07
CA GLU A 162 3.50 9.07 -22.45
C GLU A 162 4.80 8.87 -21.65
N PRO A 163 5.67 9.86 -21.57
CA PRO A 163 6.97 9.72 -20.92
C PRO A 163 6.90 9.14 -19.48
N GLU A 164 5.87 9.52 -18.72
CA GLU A 164 5.64 9.05 -17.35
C GLU A 164 4.57 7.95 -17.28
N GLY A 165 4.16 7.42 -18.44
CA GLY A 165 3.16 6.37 -18.58
C GLY A 165 1.78 6.78 -18.09
N GLY A 166 0.92 5.78 -17.86
CA GLY A 166 -0.45 6.02 -17.42
C GLY A 166 -0.53 6.58 -16.00
N ALA A 167 0.39 6.20 -15.12
CA ALA A 167 0.44 6.72 -13.76
C ALA A 167 0.76 8.23 -13.74
N GLY A 168 1.71 8.68 -14.56
CA GLY A 168 2.07 10.08 -14.70
C GLY A 168 0.88 10.91 -15.19
N LEU A 169 0.25 10.51 -16.29
CA LEU A 169 -0.91 11.25 -16.82
C LEU A 169 -2.10 11.26 -15.84
N ALA A 170 -2.30 10.21 -15.07
CA ALA A 170 -3.31 10.20 -14.01
C ALA A 170 -2.97 11.18 -12.89
N ILE A 171 -1.70 11.29 -12.49
CA ILE A 171 -1.20 12.29 -11.53
C ILE A 171 -1.46 13.68 -12.06
N ASP A 172 -0.99 14.03 -13.27
CA ASP A 172 -1.16 15.35 -13.89
C ASP A 172 -2.64 15.75 -13.93
N THR A 173 -3.52 14.78 -14.23
CA THR A 173 -4.95 15.01 -14.26
C THR A 173 -5.53 15.35 -12.89
N VAL A 174 -5.08 14.65 -11.84
CA VAL A 174 -5.53 14.90 -10.45
C VAL A 174 -4.90 16.20 -9.92
N GLU A 175 -3.63 16.49 -10.26
CA GLU A 175 -2.96 17.74 -9.92
C GLU A 175 -3.69 18.95 -10.54
N GLU A 176 -4.06 18.88 -11.81
CA GLU A 176 -4.83 19.92 -12.47
C GLU A 176 -6.21 20.10 -11.83
N LEU A 177 -6.90 18.99 -11.50
CA LEU A 177 -8.23 19.04 -10.89
C LEU A 177 -8.21 19.74 -9.52
N PHE A 178 -7.21 19.47 -8.68
CA PHE A 178 -7.16 19.97 -7.30
C PHE A 178 -6.21 21.15 -7.10
N GLY A 179 -5.34 21.45 -8.05
CA GLY A 179 -4.33 22.51 -7.93
C GLY A 179 -3.28 22.19 -6.85
N ILE A 180 -2.90 20.94 -6.68
CA ILE A 180 -1.90 20.45 -5.71
C ILE A 180 -0.79 19.70 -6.42
N GLN A 181 0.32 19.43 -5.71
CA GLN A 181 1.39 18.56 -6.19
C GLN A 181 1.26 17.16 -5.58
N ILE A 182 1.45 16.13 -6.41
CA ILE A 182 1.37 14.71 -6.03
C ILE A 182 2.69 14.04 -6.41
N PRO A 183 3.71 14.14 -5.55
CA PRO A 183 5.04 13.63 -5.88
C PRO A 183 5.13 12.11 -5.94
N TYR A 184 4.18 11.39 -5.35
CA TYR A 184 4.25 9.94 -5.23
C TYR A 184 2.99 9.26 -5.72
N PHE A 185 3.15 8.02 -6.19
CA PHE A 185 2.03 7.14 -6.50
C PHE A 185 2.29 5.70 -6.06
N VAL A 186 1.22 4.97 -5.89
CA VAL A 186 1.22 3.51 -5.77
C VAL A 186 0.13 2.97 -6.69
N LEU A 187 0.54 2.18 -7.67
CA LEU A 187 -0.34 1.45 -8.55
C LEU A 187 -0.32 -0.02 -8.18
N ILE A 188 -1.48 -0.63 -8.06
CA ILE A 188 -1.62 -2.05 -7.73
C ILE A 188 -2.59 -2.71 -8.70
N ASP A 189 -2.18 -3.85 -9.26
CA ASP A 189 -3.09 -4.72 -10.01
C ASP A 189 -3.86 -5.66 -9.08
N PHE A 190 -4.88 -6.32 -9.63
CA PHE A 190 -5.76 -7.19 -8.87
C PHE A 190 -5.06 -8.44 -8.33
N ASN A 191 -4.12 -9.01 -9.08
CA ASN A 191 -3.38 -10.20 -8.64
C ASN A 191 -2.47 -9.85 -7.47
N SER A 192 -1.72 -8.76 -7.59
CA SER A 192 -0.85 -8.27 -6.52
C SER A 192 -1.64 -7.84 -5.28
N PHE A 193 -2.82 -7.23 -5.46
CA PHE A 193 -3.70 -6.94 -4.34
C PHE A 193 -4.09 -8.23 -3.59
N ILE A 194 -4.51 -9.29 -4.29
CA ILE A 194 -4.84 -10.58 -3.68
C ILE A 194 -3.64 -11.13 -2.90
N HIS A 195 -2.46 -11.18 -3.54
CA HIS A 195 -1.24 -11.70 -2.92
C HIS A 195 -0.83 -10.91 -1.68
N VAL A 196 -0.83 -9.57 -1.75
CA VAL A 196 -0.50 -8.72 -0.59
C VAL A 196 -1.45 -8.97 0.58
N ILE A 197 -2.76 -9.05 0.32
CA ILE A 197 -3.74 -9.32 1.37
C ILE A 197 -3.56 -10.72 1.97
N ASP A 198 -3.28 -11.73 1.17
CA ASP A 198 -3.07 -13.10 1.66
C ASP A 198 -1.76 -13.21 2.47
N GLU A 199 -0.68 -12.57 2.03
CA GLU A 199 0.60 -12.57 2.74
C GLU A 199 0.53 -11.92 4.12
N ILE A 200 -0.31 -10.89 4.28
CA ILE A 200 -0.57 -10.31 5.61
C ILE A 200 -1.60 -11.12 6.43
N GLY A 201 -2.05 -12.27 5.91
CA GLY A 201 -3.00 -13.15 6.60
C GLY A 201 -4.45 -12.66 6.58
N GLY A 202 -4.84 -11.92 5.52
CA GLY A 202 -6.17 -11.36 5.34
C GLY A 202 -6.41 -10.05 6.08
N VAL A 203 -7.49 -9.36 5.73
CA VAL A 203 -7.91 -8.09 6.34
C VAL A 203 -9.17 -8.26 7.16
N LYS A 204 -9.23 -7.62 8.34
CA LYS A 204 -10.42 -7.60 9.19
C LYS A 204 -11.34 -6.47 8.77
N ILE A 205 -12.55 -6.81 8.35
CA ILE A 205 -13.57 -5.87 7.89
C ILE A 205 -14.85 -6.10 8.67
N ASP A 206 -15.42 -5.02 9.19
CA ASP A 206 -16.78 -5.03 9.73
C ASP A 206 -17.78 -4.83 8.58
N ILE A 207 -18.47 -5.90 8.22
CA ILE A 207 -19.44 -5.93 7.13
C ILE A 207 -20.76 -5.34 7.66
N PRO A 208 -21.23 -4.19 7.11
CA PRO A 208 -22.39 -3.51 7.68
C PRO A 208 -23.70 -4.24 7.42
N GLU A 209 -23.82 -4.92 6.29
CA GLU A 209 -25.02 -5.64 5.87
C GLU A 209 -24.66 -6.88 5.06
N LYS A 210 -25.60 -7.79 4.92
CA LYS A 210 -25.43 -8.99 4.09
C LYS A 210 -25.16 -8.58 2.65
N ILE A 211 -24.01 -9.00 2.10
CA ILE A 211 -23.58 -8.69 0.74
C ILE A 211 -23.17 -9.95 -0.02
N ARG A 212 -23.61 -10.03 -1.26
CA ARG A 212 -23.17 -11.04 -2.21
C ARG A 212 -21.93 -10.52 -2.93
N VAL A 213 -20.89 -11.33 -3.03
CA VAL A 213 -19.65 -11.01 -3.77
C VAL A 213 -19.26 -12.18 -4.66
N ASP A 214 -18.75 -11.89 -5.84
CA ASP A 214 -18.28 -12.91 -6.79
C ASP A 214 -16.76 -12.79 -6.91
N THR A 215 -16.06 -13.88 -6.59
CA THR A 215 -14.59 -13.95 -6.65
C THR A 215 -14.07 -13.78 -8.06
N TYR A 216 -12.82 -13.31 -8.14
CA TYR A 216 -12.23 -12.87 -9.39
C TYR A 216 -11.78 -14.05 -10.28
N HIS A 217 -11.03 -15.00 -9.71
CA HIS A 217 -10.44 -16.10 -10.47
C HIS A 217 -11.43 -17.21 -10.81
N ASP A 218 -12.17 -17.69 -9.83
CA ASP A 218 -13.03 -18.85 -9.99
C ASP A 218 -14.53 -18.53 -10.14
N ARG A 219 -14.85 -17.22 -10.08
CA ARG A 219 -16.21 -16.66 -10.21
C ARG A 219 -17.23 -17.32 -9.29
N LYS A 220 -16.78 -17.79 -8.13
CA LYS A 220 -17.70 -18.32 -7.12
C LYS A 220 -18.40 -17.20 -6.38
N THR A 221 -19.67 -17.40 -6.13
CA THR A 221 -20.47 -16.49 -5.32
C THR A 221 -20.30 -16.79 -3.85
N HIS A 222 -19.95 -15.80 -3.08
CA HIS A 222 -19.88 -15.82 -1.62
C HIS A 222 -20.90 -14.85 -1.03
N ILE A 223 -21.45 -15.22 0.14
CA ILE A 223 -22.37 -14.37 0.89
C ILE A 223 -21.68 -14.00 2.20
N LEU A 224 -21.27 -12.75 2.30
CA LEU A 224 -20.71 -12.19 3.53
C LEU A 224 -21.89 -11.80 4.45
N GLN A 225 -21.80 -12.23 5.71
CA GLN A 225 -22.80 -11.88 6.73
C GLN A 225 -22.39 -10.57 7.42
N PRO A 226 -23.32 -9.84 8.03
CA PRO A 226 -22.96 -8.68 8.85
C PRO A 226 -22.03 -9.04 10.01
N GLY A 227 -21.15 -8.12 10.39
CA GLY A 227 -20.21 -8.23 11.50
C GLY A 227 -18.76 -8.36 11.07
N LEU A 228 -17.87 -8.44 12.06
CA LEU A 228 -16.42 -8.48 11.87
C LEU A 228 -15.96 -9.82 11.27
N GLN A 229 -15.34 -9.77 10.11
CA GLN A 229 -14.82 -10.94 9.38
C GLN A 229 -13.40 -10.70 8.90
N THR A 230 -12.59 -11.76 8.86
CA THR A 230 -11.27 -11.72 8.19
C THR A 230 -11.45 -12.20 6.75
N LEU A 231 -11.19 -11.31 5.80
CA LEU A 231 -11.33 -11.59 4.38
C LEU A 231 -9.96 -11.95 3.79
N PRO A 232 -9.80 -13.12 3.16
CA PRO A 232 -8.64 -13.42 2.32
C PRO A 232 -8.65 -12.57 1.06
N GLY A 233 -7.52 -12.51 0.33
CA GLY A 233 -7.30 -11.59 -0.77
C GLY A 233 -8.37 -11.62 -1.86
N ASP A 234 -8.77 -12.82 -2.32
CA ASP A 234 -9.75 -12.97 -3.38
C ASP A 234 -11.16 -12.47 -2.96
N ILE A 235 -11.55 -12.75 -1.72
CA ILE A 235 -12.80 -12.24 -1.14
C ILE A 235 -12.74 -10.73 -0.87
N ALA A 236 -11.58 -10.23 -0.40
CA ALA A 236 -11.37 -8.80 -0.20
C ALA A 236 -11.45 -8.04 -1.53
N LEU A 237 -10.85 -8.58 -2.61
CA LEU A 237 -10.99 -8.01 -3.94
C LEU A 237 -12.45 -8.02 -4.42
N ALA A 238 -13.15 -9.14 -4.26
CA ALA A 238 -14.57 -9.25 -4.60
C ALA A 238 -15.42 -8.22 -3.83
N TYR A 239 -15.11 -7.99 -2.56
CA TYR A 239 -15.78 -7.01 -1.71
C TYR A 239 -15.57 -5.57 -2.18
N VAL A 240 -14.33 -5.15 -2.50
CA VAL A 240 -14.05 -3.79 -2.98
C VAL A 240 -14.49 -3.53 -4.42
N ARG A 241 -14.76 -4.58 -5.21
CA ARG A 241 -15.28 -4.48 -6.58
C ARG A 241 -16.80 -4.46 -6.66
N ASN A 242 -17.48 -4.90 -5.60
CA ASN A 242 -18.94 -5.04 -5.60
C ASN A 242 -19.65 -3.71 -5.83
N ARG A 243 -20.69 -3.73 -6.69
CA ARG A 243 -21.54 -2.60 -7.06
C ARG A 243 -23.03 -2.92 -6.91
N GLU A 244 -23.38 -4.09 -6.38
CA GLU A 244 -24.77 -4.55 -6.25
C GLU A 244 -25.50 -3.92 -5.05
N THR A 245 -24.96 -2.86 -4.46
CA THR A 245 -25.59 -2.10 -3.38
C THR A 245 -26.25 -0.82 -3.91
N VAL A 246 -27.18 -0.28 -3.13
CA VAL A 246 -28.00 0.91 -3.51
C VAL A 246 -27.11 2.12 -3.86
N GLY A 247 -25.99 2.31 -3.17
CA GLY A 247 -25.05 3.40 -3.40
C GLY A 247 -24.05 3.12 -4.52
N SER A 248 -24.07 1.91 -5.15
CA SER A 248 -23.24 1.55 -6.30
C SER A 248 -21.77 1.95 -6.18
N ASP A 249 -21.28 2.90 -6.97
CA ASP A 249 -19.88 3.35 -6.99
C ASP A 249 -19.47 4.08 -5.72
N PHE A 250 -20.35 4.80 -5.05
CA PHE A 250 -20.03 5.47 -3.79
C PHE A 250 -19.88 4.48 -2.63
N ASP A 251 -20.68 3.42 -2.60
CA ASP A 251 -20.49 2.35 -1.60
C ASP A 251 -19.23 1.54 -1.90
N ARG A 252 -18.86 1.39 -3.17
CA ARG A 252 -17.60 0.79 -3.57
C ARG A 252 -16.41 1.60 -3.02
N ALA A 253 -16.42 2.92 -3.16
CA ALA A 253 -15.38 3.78 -2.63
C ALA A 253 -15.21 3.64 -1.10
N LYS A 254 -16.31 3.56 -0.35
CA LYS A 254 -16.28 3.29 1.09
C LYS A 254 -15.62 1.95 1.42
N ARG A 255 -15.99 0.88 0.69
CA ARG A 255 -15.40 -0.46 0.87
C ARG A 255 -13.89 -0.47 0.56
N GLN A 256 -13.45 0.27 -0.45
CA GLN A 256 -12.04 0.42 -0.76
C GLN A 256 -11.27 1.05 0.41
N GLN A 257 -11.77 2.14 0.98
CA GLN A 257 -11.15 2.76 2.16
C GLN A 257 -11.23 1.86 3.40
N GLN A 258 -12.31 1.11 3.60
CA GLN A 258 -12.40 0.14 4.69
C GLN A 258 -11.28 -0.92 4.61
N VAL A 259 -10.97 -1.41 3.41
CA VAL A 259 -9.88 -2.38 3.23
C VAL A 259 -8.52 -1.74 3.50
N ILE A 260 -8.27 -0.51 3.06
CA ILE A 260 -7.03 0.23 3.39
C ILE A 260 -6.87 0.35 4.90
N MET A 261 -7.94 0.71 5.63
CA MET A 261 -7.93 0.78 7.09
C MET A 261 -7.71 -0.59 7.74
N GLY A 262 -8.27 -1.65 7.14
CA GLY A 262 -8.05 -3.03 7.59
C GLY A 262 -6.60 -3.50 7.40
N VAL A 263 -5.95 -3.08 6.32
CA VAL A 263 -4.51 -3.32 6.09
C VAL A 263 -3.69 -2.58 7.14
N GLN A 264 -3.97 -1.30 7.39
CA GLN A 264 -3.31 -0.53 8.45
C GLN A 264 -3.42 -1.24 9.81
N GLU A 265 -4.63 -1.64 10.21
CA GLU A 265 -4.86 -2.36 11.47
C GLU A 265 -4.07 -3.67 11.54
N ARG A 266 -3.96 -4.38 10.42
CA ARG A 266 -3.20 -5.62 10.34
C ARG A 266 -1.70 -5.38 10.52
N LEU A 267 -1.15 -4.31 9.92
CA LEU A 267 0.24 -3.92 10.07
C LEU A 267 0.60 -3.50 11.51
N ILE A 268 -0.35 -2.86 12.21
CA ILE A 268 -0.17 -2.43 13.61
C ILE A 268 -0.16 -3.64 14.58
N SER A 269 -0.82 -4.75 14.23
CA SER A 269 -0.86 -5.92 15.10
C SER A 269 0.55 -6.50 15.27
N PHE A 270 1.07 -6.46 16.52
CA PHE A 270 2.45 -6.82 16.88
C PHE A 270 2.89 -8.24 16.50
N ASP A 271 1.93 -9.13 16.24
CA ASP A 271 2.22 -10.52 15.88
C ASP A 271 2.78 -10.67 14.45
N MET A 272 2.70 -9.63 13.60
CA MET A 272 3.11 -9.71 12.21
C MET A 272 4.48 -9.13 11.89
N LEU A 273 5.06 -8.28 12.75
CA LEU A 273 6.36 -7.65 12.46
C LEU A 273 7.49 -8.66 12.22
N PRO A 274 7.64 -9.74 13.00
CA PRO A 274 8.66 -10.76 12.74
C PRO A 274 8.44 -11.48 11.42
N ASP A 275 7.18 -11.84 11.10
CA ASP A 275 6.81 -12.53 9.87
C ASP A 275 6.99 -11.64 8.63
N LEU A 276 6.69 -10.35 8.73
CA LEU A 276 6.92 -9.38 7.65
C LEU A 276 8.41 -9.18 7.36
N ILE A 277 9.26 -9.17 8.39
CA ILE A 277 10.72 -9.09 8.21
C ILE A 277 11.25 -10.36 7.55
N GLU A 278 10.77 -11.54 7.94
CA GLU A 278 11.16 -12.81 7.34
C GLU A 278 10.68 -12.92 5.88
N LYS A 279 9.47 -12.44 5.59
CA LYS A 279 8.85 -12.46 4.27
C LYS A 279 9.22 -11.27 3.38
N ALA A 280 9.94 -10.28 3.90
CA ALA A 280 10.31 -9.07 3.15
C ALA A 280 10.93 -9.37 1.76
N PRO A 281 11.81 -10.37 1.57
CA PRO A 281 12.34 -10.70 0.25
C PRO A 281 11.29 -11.28 -0.71
N VAL A 282 10.32 -12.06 -0.20
CA VAL A 282 9.23 -12.64 -0.99
C VAL A 282 8.24 -11.54 -1.37
N LEU A 283 7.81 -10.74 -0.40
CA LEU A 283 6.95 -9.57 -0.62
C LEU A 283 7.58 -8.59 -1.61
N TYR A 284 8.89 -8.37 -1.53
CA TYR A 284 9.60 -7.50 -2.47
C TYR A 284 9.51 -8.03 -3.91
N ASN A 285 9.75 -9.32 -4.14
CA ASN A 285 9.68 -9.90 -5.47
C ASN A 285 8.25 -9.90 -6.04
N GLU A 286 7.24 -10.10 -5.19
CA GLU A 286 5.84 -10.07 -5.61
C GLU A 286 5.32 -8.64 -5.79
N ILE A 287 5.72 -7.72 -4.93
CA ILE A 287 5.44 -6.29 -5.08
C ILE A 287 6.00 -5.76 -6.40
N THR A 288 7.21 -6.14 -6.80
CA THR A 288 7.81 -5.66 -8.05
C THR A 288 7.15 -6.22 -9.32
N SER A 289 6.30 -7.25 -9.24
CA SER A 289 5.62 -7.82 -10.41
C SER A 289 4.31 -7.10 -10.78
N GLY A 290 3.58 -6.53 -9.83
CA GLY A 290 2.27 -5.90 -10.07
C GLY A 290 1.96 -4.70 -9.18
N VAL A 291 2.89 -4.29 -8.32
CA VAL A 291 2.86 -2.98 -7.66
C VAL A 291 3.93 -2.09 -8.27
N LYS A 292 3.50 -0.98 -8.87
CA LYS A 292 4.40 0.04 -9.42
C LYS A 292 4.34 1.28 -8.54
N THR A 293 5.50 1.85 -8.22
CA THR A 293 5.58 3.08 -7.42
C THR A 293 6.89 3.79 -7.68
N ASN A 294 6.91 5.11 -7.59
CA ASN A 294 8.13 5.90 -7.61
C ASN A 294 8.72 6.13 -6.20
N LEU A 295 8.13 5.53 -5.16
CA LEU A 295 8.74 5.49 -3.84
C LEU A 295 9.98 4.59 -3.87
N THR A 296 11.04 4.99 -3.16
CA THR A 296 12.15 4.08 -2.83
C THR A 296 11.70 3.09 -1.76
N LEU A 297 12.40 1.95 -1.65
CA LEU A 297 12.13 0.98 -0.58
C LEU A 297 12.21 1.61 0.80
N GLN A 298 13.19 2.50 1.02
CA GLN A 298 13.34 3.22 2.28
C GLN A 298 12.13 4.10 2.58
N GLN A 299 11.66 4.87 1.59
CA GLN A 299 10.47 5.72 1.73
C GLN A 299 9.21 4.89 1.99
N ALA A 300 9.03 3.78 1.25
CA ALA A 300 7.90 2.88 1.45
C ALA A 300 7.88 2.30 2.88
N VAL A 301 9.03 1.88 3.40
CA VAL A 301 9.17 1.38 4.79
C VAL A 301 8.88 2.50 5.80
N GLN A 302 9.44 3.70 5.58
CA GLN A 302 9.21 4.85 6.47
C GLN A 302 7.73 5.26 6.50
N LEU A 303 7.08 5.33 5.34
CA LEU A 303 5.66 5.66 5.24
C LEU A 303 4.79 4.57 5.89
N SER A 304 5.10 3.29 5.65
CA SER A 304 4.40 2.17 6.30
C SER A 304 4.53 2.24 7.82
N TRP A 305 5.74 2.51 8.34
CA TRP A 305 5.95 2.70 9.76
C TRP A 305 5.18 3.91 10.31
N LEU A 306 5.17 5.02 9.58
CA LEU A 306 4.45 6.22 9.97
C LEU A 306 2.94 5.96 10.06
N THR A 307 2.36 5.25 9.10
CA THR A 307 0.93 4.92 9.13
C THR A 307 0.53 4.11 10.36
N THR A 308 1.44 3.29 10.92
CA THR A 308 1.18 2.55 12.17
C THR A 308 1.14 3.44 13.40
N GLN A 309 1.69 4.65 13.32
CA GLN A 309 1.71 5.62 14.42
C GLN A 309 0.52 6.58 14.41
N ILE A 310 -0.29 6.55 13.35
CA ILE A 310 -1.47 7.41 13.20
C ILE A 310 -2.68 6.68 13.78
N PRO A 311 -3.30 7.20 14.86
CA PRO A 311 -4.52 6.63 15.40
C PRO A 311 -5.64 6.64 14.36
N ARG A 312 -6.50 5.62 14.39
CA ARG A 312 -7.60 5.48 13.43
C ARG A 312 -8.54 6.69 13.41
N GLU A 313 -8.76 7.29 14.56
CA GLU A 313 -9.57 8.51 14.72
C GLU A 313 -8.96 9.74 14.07
N ASN A 314 -7.65 9.71 13.78
CA ASN A 314 -6.93 10.78 13.09
C ASN A 314 -6.83 10.53 11.57
N VAL A 315 -7.50 9.50 11.06
CA VAL A 315 -7.58 9.23 9.62
C VAL A 315 -8.90 9.74 9.08
N GLN A 316 -8.84 10.81 8.30
CA GLN A 316 -10.02 11.39 7.65
C GLN A 316 -10.35 10.62 6.37
N GLN A 317 -11.61 10.22 6.23
CA GLN A 317 -12.13 9.52 5.08
C GLN A 317 -13.11 10.40 4.32
N LEU A 318 -12.68 10.88 3.14
CA LEU A 318 -13.44 11.77 2.27
C LEU A 318 -13.82 11.06 0.96
N PHE A 319 -14.93 11.49 0.39
CA PHE A 319 -15.44 10.91 -0.85
C PHE A 319 -16.03 12.03 -1.71
N ILE A 320 -15.71 12.05 -2.98
CA ILE A 320 -16.50 12.84 -3.95
C ILE A 320 -17.81 12.08 -4.15
N GLY A 321 -18.85 12.55 -3.49
CA GLY A 321 -20.17 11.93 -3.46
C GLY A 321 -21.21 12.69 -4.30
N PRO A 322 -22.49 12.33 -4.16
CA PRO A 322 -23.58 12.96 -4.92
C PRO A 322 -23.73 14.46 -4.73
N GLU A 323 -23.26 15.00 -3.59
CA GLU A 323 -23.32 16.43 -3.27
C GLU A 323 -22.24 17.24 -3.99
N GLN A 324 -21.15 16.58 -4.41
CA GLN A 324 -20.00 17.19 -5.09
C GLN A 324 -20.05 17.09 -6.61
N VAL A 325 -21.06 16.39 -7.16
CA VAL A 325 -21.16 16.15 -8.60
C VAL A 325 -22.60 16.30 -9.13
N ILE A 326 -22.70 16.57 -10.41
CA ILE A 326 -23.97 16.55 -11.15
C ILE A 326 -23.93 15.36 -12.11
N ASN A 327 -24.95 14.48 -12.09
CA ASN A 327 -25.11 13.44 -13.07
C ASN A 327 -25.45 14.08 -14.42
N ALA A 328 -24.67 13.80 -15.44
CA ALA A 328 -24.83 14.34 -16.80
C ALA A 328 -24.59 13.29 -17.87
N ILE A 329 -24.85 13.64 -19.10
CA ILE A 329 -24.54 12.80 -20.26
C ILE A 329 -23.59 13.61 -21.17
N SER A 330 -22.46 13.01 -21.55
CA SER A 330 -21.50 13.62 -22.45
C SER A 330 -22.07 13.77 -23.88
N PHE A 331 -21.39 14.54 -24.72
CA PHE A 331 -21.76 14.68 -26.16
C PHE A 331 -21.78 13.33 -26.91
N GLU A 332 -21.02 12.36 -26.42
CA GLU A 332 -20.94 11.00 -26.96
C GLU A 332 -21.99 10.04 -26.38
N GLY A 333 -22.88 10.55 -25.52
CA GLY A 333 -23.94 9.75 -24.89
C GLY A 333 -23.49 8.94 -23.68
N MET A 334 -22.30 9.18 -23.12
CA MET A 334 -21.81 8.51 -21.92
C MET A 334 -22.40 9.14 -20.65
N ALA A 335 -22.82 8.32 -19.71
CA ALA A 335 -23.13 8.79 -18.37
C ALA A 335 -21.83 9.24 -17.66
N ILE A 336 -21.82 10.46 -17.15
CA ILE A 336 -20.67 11.11 -16.52
C ILE A 336 -21.07 11.78 -15.20
N LEU A 337 -20.06 12.03 -14.36
CA LEU A 337 -20.19 12.84 -13.13
C LEU A 337 -19.46 14.16 -13.36
N GLN A 338 -20.22 15.23 -13.50
CA GLN A 338 -19.64 16.57 -13.67
C GLN A 338 -19.31 17.16 -12.30
N PRO A 339 -18.04 17.51 -12.03
CA PRO A 339 -17.65 18.08 -10.73
C PRO A 339 -18.28 19.45 -10.49
N ILE A 340 -18.65 19.72 -9.24
CA ILE A 340 -19.00 21.06 -8.73
C ILE A 340 -17.71 21.64 -8.15
N PRO A 341 -17.07 22.64 -8.81
CA PRO A 341 -15.71 23.06 -8.46
C PRO A 341 -15.55 23.48 -6.98
N GLU A 342 -16.49 24.27 -6.45
CA GLU A 342 -16.42 24.77 -5.08
C GLU A 342 -16.48 23.63 -4.05
N GLU A 343 -17.33 22.62 -4.29
CA GLU A 343 -17.48 21.45 -3.42
C GLU A 343 -16.25 20.54 -3.46
N ILE A 344 -15.68 20.35 -4.64
CA ILE A 344 -14.46 19.55 -4.83
C ILE A 344 -13.25 20.20 -4.13
N LEU A 345 -13.10 21.53 -4.27
CA LEU A 345 -12.03 22.27 -3.62
C LEU A 345 -12.21 22.28 -2.09
N GLY A 346 -13.45 22.31 -1.59
CA GLY A 346 -13.74 22.16 -0.18
C GLY A 346 -13.28 20.82 0.41
N LEU A 347 -13.39 19.71 -0.36
CA LEU A 347 -12.86 18.40 0.05
C LEU A 347 -11.33 18.38 0.05
N ARG A 348 -10.68 19.02 -0.94
CA ARG A 348 -9.22 19.18 -0.94
C ARG A 348 -8.72 19.92 0.31
N ASP A 349 -9.37 21.01 0.66
CA ASP A 349 -8.96 21.84 1.81
C ASP A 349 -9.20 21.15 3.15
N ALA A 350 -10.07 20.14 3.15
CA ALA A 350 -10.32 19.28 4.31
C ALA A 350 -9.38 18.08 4.39
N LEU A 351 -8.66 17.72 3.33
CA LEU A 351 -7.75 16.60 3.24
C LEU A 351 -6.40 16.94 3.88
#